data_36453b973a7a10450a6cff8920eba722
#
_entry.id   36453b973a7a10450a6cff8920eba722
#
_cell.length_a   1.000
_cell.length_b   1.000
_cell.length_c   1.000
_cell.angle_alpha   90.00
_cell.angle_beta   90.00
_cell.angle_gamma   90.00
#
_symmetry.space_group_name_H-M   'P 1'
#
loop_
_entity.id
_entity.type
_entity.pdbx_description
1 polymer ?
#
loop_
_entity_poly.entity_id
_entity_poly.type
_entity_poly.pdbx_seq_one_letter_code
_entity_poly.pdbx_strand_id
1 'polypeptide(L)'
;MTWGSSDENVATVSKDGLVTCGKAGTTTIKAYTHDHSEVVGSYELTVVEYIPVENVEVKPYTDPVCISMGAINLDVTYTPADATLGSVTWTSSNEEVATVDLGVVTPVGFGITEITATCIETGATASTVISVINGWWIWTSENNFCGPQTKNSWNLSILNPQMGDGYCRIYFPATASGKKWRQDIKIQCGNNAMFRAHRDYPIFVVKNTIPKGGDNTWDVRDSGNPHSKDTSNSYDLSDGTRLIYMDLTKKFAESSFVDAEGFHDFNLFQIKVADIPYENVDPNAAWYDIYWIRTFKTVDEAIAFAEAEIAAGK
;
A
#
# COMPACT_ATOMS: atom_id res chain seq x y z
N MET A 1 8.83 56.47 12.79
CA MET A 1 7.68 55.66 12.33
C MET A 1 6.71 55.57 13.48
N THR A 2 5.42 55.85 13.26
CA THR A 2 4.33 55.71 14.24
C THR A 2 3.45 54.56 13.82
N TRP A 3 2.94 53.83 14.76
CA TRP A 3 2.05 52.70 14.53
C TRP A 3 0.66 53.00 15.08
N GLY A 4 -0.37 52.44 14.49
CA GLY A 4 -1.75 52.56 14.96
C GLY A 4 -2.58 51.36 14.57
N SER A 5 -3.59 51.07 15.36
CA SER A 5 -4.61 50.06 15.08
C SER A 5 -5.95 50.77 14.82
N SER A 6 -6.72 50.25 13.87
CA SER A 6 -8.08 50.75 13.61
C SER A 6 -9.09 50.34 14.68
N ASP A 7 -8.83 49.24 15.39
CA ASP A 7 -9.60 48.76 16.54
C ASP A 7 -8.65 48.16 17.60
N GLU A 8 -8.41 48.94 18.66
CA GLU A 8 -7.52 48.54 19.75
C GLU A 8 -8.11 47.45 20.66
N ASN A 9 -9.43 47.18 20.58
CA ASN A 9 -10.01 46.02 21.26
C ASN A 9 -9.62 44.71 20.59
N VAL A 10 -9.42 44.74 19.27
CA VAL A 10 -9.01 43.56 18.49
C VAL A 10 -7.50 43.34 18.59
N ALA A 11 -6.72 44.40 18.38
CA ALA A 11 -5.27 44.32 18.58
C ALA A 11 -4.70 45.74 18.82
N THR A 12 -3.73 45.82 19.73
CA THR A 12 -2.91 47.00 19.94
C THR A 12 -1.55 46.85 19.27
N VAL A 13 -0.90 48.00 18.96
CA VAL A 13 0.46 47.95 18.42
C VAL A 13 1.35 48.93 19.18
N SER A 14 2.51 48.48 19.62
CA SER A 14 3.48 49.29 20.35
C SER A 14 4.21 50.26 19.42
N LYS A 15 4.91 51.27 19.99
CA LYS A 15 5.77 52.17 19.24
C LYS A 15 6.88 51.48 18.43
N ASP A 16 7.25 50.26 18.83
CA ASP A 16 8.29 49.46 18.17
C ASP A 16 7.72 48.46 17.14
N GLY A 17 6.38 48.51 16.91
CA GLY A 17 5.69 47.65 15.93
C GLY A 17 5.29 46.28 16.47
N LEU A 18 5.40 46.02 17.78
CA LEU A 18 4.91 44.79 18.38
C LEU A 18 3.41 44.79 18.49
N VAL A 19 2.75 43.83 17.88
CA VAL A 19 1.29 43.67 17.91
C VAL A 19 0.90 42.75 19.08
N THR A 20 -0.09 43.19 19.88
CA THR A 20 -0.68 42.37 20.95
C THR A 20 -2.14 42.16 20.62
N CYS A 21 -2.55 40.90 20.45
CA CYS A 21 -3.92 40.49 20.18
C CYS A 21 -4.79 40.63 21.42
N GLY A 22 -6.05 41.11 21.22
CA GLY A 22 -7.09 41.26 22.23
C GLY A 22 -8.28 40.35 21.95
N LYS A 23 -9.43 40.88 21.59
CA LYS A 23 -10.65 40.13 21.27
C LYS A 23 -10.65 39.68 19.83
N ALA A 24 -11.36 38.57 19.56
CA ALA A 24 -11.61 38.12 18.20
C ALA A 24 -12.29 39.23 17.35
N GLY A 25 -11.84 39.38 16.13
CA GLY A 25 -12.29 40.40 15.20
C GLY A 25 -11.24 40.74 14.14
N THR A 26 -11.52 41.70 13.30
CA THR A 26 -10.59 42.19 12.28
C THR A 26 -10.22 43.65 12.54
N THR A 27 -8.93 43.98 12.47
CA THR A 27 -8.40 45.31 12.59
C THR A 27 -7.33 45.60 11.54
N THR A 28 -7.11 46.86 11.21
CA THR A 28 -6.04 47.28 10.32
C THR A 28 -4.91 47.91 11.12
N ILE A 29 -3.73 47.31 11.07
CA ILE A 29 -2.50 47.87 11.63
C ILE A 29 -1.87 48.79 10.57
N LYS A 30 -1.54 50.02 10.95
CA LYS A 30 -0.96 51.05 10.08
C LYS A 30 0.38 51.53 10.60
N ALA A 31 1.30 51.75 9.70
CA ALA A 31 2.59 52.37 9.97
C ALA A 31 2.70 53.70 9.19
N TYR A 32 3.04 54.78 9.87
CA TYR A 32 3.18 56.10 9.29
C TYR A 32 4.65 56.55 9.34
N THR A 33 5.12 57.14 8.24
CA THR A 33 6.45 57.76 8.21
C THR A 33 6.44 59.12 8.87
N HIS A 34 7.60 59.57 9.36
CA HIS A 34 7.74 60.89 10.01
C HIS A 34 8.43 61.92 9.12
N ASP A 35 8.66 61.62 7.86
CA ASP A 35 9.42 62.40 6.91
C ASP A 35 8.56 63.31 6.03
N HIS A 36 7.31 63.55 6.41
CA HIS A 36 6.30 64.33 5.67
C HIS A 36 5.95 63.72 4.29
N SER A 37 6.35 62.50 4.02
CA SER A 37 6.02 61.81 2.75
C SER A 37 4.58 61.28 2.71
N GLU A 38 3.86 61.31 3.84
CA GLU A 38 2.51 60.71 4.02
C GLU A 38 2.40 59.24 3.60
N VAL A 39 3.53 58.52 3.53
CA VAL A 39 3.54 57.10 3.19
C VAL A 39 2.97 56.30 4.36
N VAL A 40 1.95 55.53 4.06
CA VAL A 40 1.28 54.63 5.02
C VAL A 40 1.37 53.18 4.53
N GLY A 41 1.98 52.33 5.34
CA GLY A 41 1.86 50.89 5.20
C GLY A 41 0.66 50.40 6.02
N SER A 42 -0.13 49.48 5.48
CA SER A 42 -1.27 48.89 6.20
C SER A 42 -1.29 47.38 6.05
N TYR A 43 -1.72 46.70 7.12
CA TYR A 43 -1.90 45.25 7.16
C TYR A 43 -3.22 44.95 7.86
N GLU A 44 -4.09 44.18 7.21
CA GLU A 44 -5.33 43.68 7.81
C GLU A 44 -5.02 42.46 8.68
N LEU A 45 -5.33 42.52 9.95
CA LEU A 45 -5.11 41.47 10.94
C LEU A 45 -6.45 40.95 11.43
N THR A 46 -6.64 39.63 11.31
CA THR A 46 -7.77 38.94 11.91
C THR A 46 -7.29 38.18 13.16
N VAL A 47 -7.91 38.50 14.30
CA VAL A 47 -7.74 37.81 15.57
C VAL A 47 -8.90 36.85 15.74
N VAL A 48 -8.59 35.57 15.93
CA VAL A 48 -9.58 34.51 16.18
C VAL A 48 -9.54 34.08 17.64
N GLU A 49 -10.65 33.54 18.15
CA GLU A 49 -10.65 32.91 19.46
C GLU A 49 -9.79 31.63 19.41
N TYR A 50 -8.95 31.48 20.43
CA TYR A 50 -8.14 30.29 20.55
C TYR A 50 -8.96 29.16 21.18
N ILE A 51 -9.20 28.09 20.42
CA ILE A 51 -9.85 26.87 20.86
C ILE A 51 -8.78 25.79 20.92
N PRO A 52 -8.36 25.34 22.11
CA PRO A 52 -7.32 24.34 22.23
C PRO A 52 -7.77 22.97 21.71
N VAL A 53 -6.82 22.17 21.25
CA VAL A 53 -7.05 20.75 20.98
C VAL A 53 -7.16 20.01 22.31
N GLU A 54 -8.27 19.33 22.55
CA GLU A 54 -8.47 18.50 23.75
C GLU A 54 -8.02 17.06 23.52
N ASN A 55 -8.24 16.53 22.30
CA ASN A 55 -7.89 15.18 21.94
C ASN A 55 -7.52 15.08 20.45
N VAL A 56 -6.76 14.03 20.13
CA VAL A 56 -6.42 13.64 18.75
C VAL A 56 -6.85 12.19 18.53
N GLU A 57 -7.29 11.89 17.33
CA GLU A 57 -7.62 10.53 16.91
C GLU A 57 -6.97 10.22 15.57
N VAL A 58 -6.36 9.06 15.45
CA VAL A 58 -5.86 8.51 14.18
C VAL A 58 -6.83 7.45 13.71
N LYS A 59 -7.37 7.60 12.51
CA LYS A 59 -8.23 6.58 11.92
C LYS A 59 -7.43 5.27 11.79
N PRO A 60 -7.93 4.15 12.38
CA PRO A 60 -7.25 2.88 12.29
C PRO A 60 -7.06 2.45 10.82
N TYR A 61 -5.83 2.08 10.49
CA TYR A 61 -5.54 1.48 9.20
C TYR A 61 -5.65 -0.04 9.32
N THR A 62 -6.60 -0.64 8.64
CA THR A 62 -6.95 -2.06 8.79
C THR A 62 -6.50 -2.93 7.63
N ASP A 63 -6.14 -2.32 6.51
CA ASP A 63 -5.69 -3.06 5.35
C ASP A 63 -4.25 -3.51 5.52
N PRO A 64 -3.88 -4.69 4.99
CA PRO A 64 -2.50 -5.11 4.99
C PRO A 64 -1.66 -4.17 4.10
N VAL A 65 -0.50 -3.80 4.61
CA VAL A 65 0.45 -2.96 3.88
C VAL A 65 1.54 -3.85 3.31
N CYS A 66 1.97 -3.57 2.09
CA CYS A 66 3.14 -4.22 1.52
C CYS A 66 4.12 -3.19 0.97
N ILE A 67 5.39 -3.58 0.88
CA ILE A 67 6.48 -2.68 0.46
C ILE A 67 6.23 -2.10 -0.93
N SER A 68 5.60 -2.87 -1.82
CA SER A 68 5.31 -2.47 -3.20
C SER A 68 4.10 -1.55 -3.36
N MET A 69 3.29 -1.34 -2.32
CA MET A 69 2.13 -0.43 -2.41
C MET A 69 2.51 1.05 -2.51
N GLY A 70 3.76 1.38 -2.17
CA GLY A 70 4.14 2.76 -1.94
C GLY A 70 3.66 3.29 -0.60
N ALA A 71 3.67 4.61 -0.45
CA ALA A 71 3.29 5.26 0.79
C ALA A 71 1.76 5.29 0.98
N ILE A 72 1.34 5.21 2.23
CA ILE A 72 -0.07 5.35 2.65
C ILE A 72 -0.23 6.60 3.51
N ASN A 73 -1.39 7.25 3.43
CA ASN A 73 -1.70 8.43 4.23
C ASN A 73 -2.54 8.03 5.43
N LEU A 74 -2.18 8.55 6.60
CA LEU A 74 -2.99 8.44 7.81
C LEU A 74 -3.73 9.76 8.06
N ASP A 75 -5.02 9.65 8.37
CA ASP A 75 -5.85 10.79 8.71
C ASP A 75 -5.86 11.01 10.21
N VAL A 76 -5.68 12.27 10.63
CA VAL A 76 -5.85 12.72 12.02
C VAL A 76 -7.08 13.60 12.11
N THR A 77 -7.86 13.39 13.17
CA THR A 77 -8.95 14.28 13.55
C THR A 77 -8.69 14.86 14.93
N TYR A 78 -9.21 16.05 15.16
CA TYR A 78 -9.06 16.80 16.41
C TYR A 78 -10.40 16.97 17.09
N THR A 79 -10.37 16.99 18.41
CA THR A 79 -11.53 17.35 19.24
C THR A 79 -11.16 18.56 20.10
N PRO A 80 -11.96 19.66 20.09
CA PRO A 80 -13.12 19.85 19.22
C PRO A 80 -12.72 20.03 17.76
N ALA A 81 -13.65 19.78 16.81
CA ALA A 81 -13.38 19.82 15.37
C ALA A 81 -13.02 21.21 14.82
N ASP A 82 -13.36 22.25 15.57
CA ASP A 82 -13.06 23.67 15.30
C ASP A 82 -11.83 24.19 16.06
N ALA A 83 -11.01 23.29 16.61
CA ALA A 83 -9.75 23.66 17.25
C ALA A 83 -8.91 24.56 16.34
N THR A 84 -8.38 25.64 16.89
CA THR A 84 -7.77 26.72 16.11
C THR A 84 -6.44 26.33 15.49
N LEU A 85 -5.67 25.50 16.20
CA LEU A 85 -4.35 25.01 15.78
C LEU A 85 -4.26 23.51 16.09
N GLY A 86 -4.49 22.69 15.07
CA GLY A 86 -4.27 21.27 15.17
C GLY A 86 -3.00 20.89 14.41
N SER A 87 -1.91 20.63 15.11
CA SER A 87 -0.69 20.09 14.51
C SER A 87 -0.15 18.94 15.33
N VAL A 88 0.36 17.92 14.65
CA VAL A 88 0.92 16.74 15.27
C VAL A 88 2.31 16.44 14.74
N THR A 89 3.13 15.88 15.61
CA THR A 89 4.35 15.15 15.20
C THR A 89 4.03 13.67 15.08
N TRP A 90 4.72 13.00 14.17
CA TRP A 90 4.55 11.59 13.92
C TRP A 90 5.81 10.80 14.28
N THR A 91 5.62 9.61 14.83
CA THR A 91 6.71 8.69 15.14
C THR A 91 6.32 7.26 14.79
N SER A 92 7.30 6.47 14.40
CA SER A 92 7.18 5.02 14.22
C SER A 92 7.91 4.31 15.36
N SER A 93 7.31 3.29 15.95
CA SER A 93 7.94 2.46 16.96
C SER A 93 9.07 1.57 16.38
N ASN A 94 9.03 1.31 15.06
CA ASN A 94 10.05 0.57 14.36
C ASN A 94 10.22 1.07 12.92
N GLU A 95 11.20 1.93 12.68
CA GLU A 95 11.48 2.52 11.38
C GLU A 95 12.07 1.52 10.36
N GLU A 96 12.55 0.35 10.81
CA GLU A 96 12.95 -0.73 9.92
C GLU A 96 11.75 -1.40 9.26
N VAL A 97 10.55 -1.26 9.85
CA VAL A 97 9.29 -1.77 9.30
C VAL A 97 8.60 -0.71 8.46
N ALA A 98 8.40 0.48 9.00
CA ALA A 98 7.86 1.61 8.24
C ALA A 98 8.31 2.94 8.86
N THR A 99 8.61 3.91 8.02
CA THR A 99 8.86 5.30 8.41
C THR A 99 7.58 6.12 8.27
N VAL A 100 7.53 7.26 8.96
CA VAL A 100 6.42 8.20 8.84
C VAL A 100 6.90 9.63 8.77
N ASP A 101 6.36 10.40 7.83
CA ASP A 101 6.60 11.84 7.71
C ASP A 101 5.28 12.55 7.38
N LEU A 102 4.90 13.53 8.20
CA LEU A 102 3.64 14.29 8.05
C LEU A 102 2.39 13.42 7.83
N GLY A 103 2.32 12.25 8.48
CA GLY A 103 1.23 11.29 8.32
C GLY A 103 1.34 10.37 7.10
N VAL A 104 2.38 10.55 6.28
CA VAL A 104 2.69 9.66 5.17
C VAL A 104 3.57 8.52 5.66
N VAL A 105 3.04 7.32 5.69
CA VAL A 105 3.75 6.11 6.12
C VAL A 105 4.34 5.40 4.91
N THR A 106 5.64 5.18 4.94
CA THR A 106 6.36 4.46 3.88
C THR A 106 6.82 3.10 4.40
N PRO A 107 6.31 1.99 3.85
CA PRO A 107 6.77 0.65 4.21
C PRO A 107 8.23 0.45 3.80
N VAL A 108 9.04 -0.10 4.70
CA VAL A 108 10.48 -0.34 4.49
C VAL A 108 10.82 -1.81 4.57
N GLY A 109 10.32 -2.50 5.59
CA GLY A 109 10.60 -3.91 5.86
C GLY A 109 9.38 -4.64 6.42
N PHE A 110 9.49 -5.96 6.55
CA PHE A 110 8.39 -6.78 7.06
C PHE A 110 8.33 -6.72 8.58
N GLY A 111 7.13 -6.74 9.12
CA GLY A 111 6.89 -6.71 10.55
C GLY A 111 5.68 -5.88 10.93
N ILE A 112 5.62 -5.54 12.19
CA ILE A 112 4.56 -4.72 12.79
C ILE A 112 5.21 -3.49 13.43
N THR A 113 4.62 -2.33 13.19
CA THR A 113 5.03 -1.08 13.84
C THR A 113 3.80 -0.30 14.28
N GLU A 114 3.94 0.44 15.37
CA GLU A 114 2.94 1.39 15.83
C GLU A 114 3.32 2.79 15.34
N ILE A 115 2.40 3.44 14.65
CA ILE A 115 2.55 4.83 14.21
C ILE A 115 1.75 5.72 15.15
N THR A 116 2.42 6.66 15.79
CA THR A 116 1.84 7.55 16.79
C THR A 116 1.85 8.99 16.32
N ALA A 117 0.70 9.64 16.41
CA ALA A 117 0.54 11.09 16.29
C ALA A 117 0.55 11.72 17.68
N THR A 118 1.34 12.75 17.89
CA THR A 118 1.40 13.50 19.15
C THR A 118 1.05 14.97 18.89
N CYS A 119 0.01 15.47 19.50
CA CYS A 119 -0.35 16.88 19.42
C CYS A 119 0.77 17.73 20.03
N ILE A 120 1.24 18.69 19.26
CA ILE A 120 2.36 19.57 19.67
C ILE A 120 1.98 20.43 20.88
N GLU A 121 0.73 20.88 20.95
CA GLU A 121 0.29 21.80 21.98
C GLU A 121 -0.01 21.13 23.32
N THR A 122 -0.72 20.01 23.27
CA THR A 122 -1.24 19.37 24.48
C THR A 122 -0.48 18.11 24.89
N GLY A 123 0.31 17.55 23.97
CA GLY A 123 0.92 16.25 24.16
C GLY A 123 -0.05 15.07 24.06
N ALA A 124 -1.32 15.30 23.70
CA ALA A 124 -2.28 14.23 23.46
C ALA A 124 -1.80 13.31 22.33
N THR A 125 -1.94 12.00 22.50
CA THR A 125 -1.44 11.01 21.55
C THR A 125 -2.56 10.10 21.04
N ALA A 126 -2.45 9.70 19.76
CA ALA A 126 -3.24 8.62 19.17
C ALA A 126 -2.36 7.77 18.29
N SER A 127 -2.63 6.47 18.20
CA SER A 127 -1.82 5.57 17.40
C SER A 127 -2.65 4.61 16.57
N THR A 128 -2.01 4.05 15.56
CA THR A 128 -2.51 2.93 14.76
C THR A 128 -1.39 1.94 14.49
N VAL A 129 -1.74 0.66 14.41
CA VAL A 129 -0.79 -0.41 14.12
C VAL A 129 -0.75 -0.63 12.62
N ILE A 130 0.46 -0.58 12.05
CA ILE A 130 0.73 -0.91 10.65
C ILE A 130 1.40 -2.27 10.59
N SER A 131 0.78 -3.19 9.88
CA SER A 131 1.34 -4.52 9.61
C SER A 131 1.85 -4.56 8.19
N VAL A 132 3.17 -4.53 8.01
CA VAL A 132 3.79 -4.72 6.70
C VAL A 132 4.00 -6.21 6.50
N ILE A 133 3.00 -6.82 5.89
CA ILE A 133 2.94 -8.25 5.65
C ILE A 133 3.02 -8.50 4.16
N ASN A 134 4.14 -8.71 3.63
CA ASN A 134 4.27 -8.83 2.21
C ASN A 134 3.51 -10.04 1.65
N GLY A 135 2.37 -9.80 1.13
CA GLY A 135 1.60 -10.73 0.34
C GLY A 135 1.09 -10.11 -0.94
N TRP A 136 1.66 -8.99 -1.37
CA TRP A 136 1.17 -8.31 -2.56
C TRP A 136 2.28 -8.15 -3.59
N TRP A 137 2.08 -8.72 -4.72
CA TRP A 137 2.91 -8.55 -5.89
C TRP A 137 2.14 -7.80 -6.97
N ILE A 138 2.62 -6.62 -7.34
CA ILE A 138 2.09 -5.81 -8.42
C ILE A 138 3.17 -5.71 -9.50
N TRP A 139 2.76 -5.81 -10.75
CA TRP A 139 3.63 -5.63 -11.89
C TRP A 139 3.66 -4.17 -12.28
N THR A 140 4.81 -3.53 -12.15
CA THR A 140 5.06 -2.18 -12.68
C THR A 140 6.29 -2.20 -13.55
N SER A 141 6.41 -1.25 -14.48
CA SER A 141 7.61 -1.09 -15.32
C SER A 141 8.87 -0.83 -14.49
N GLU A 142 8.71 -0.29 -13.28
CA GLU A 142 9.79 0.02 -12.34
C GLU A 142 10.07 -1.12 -11.36
N ASN A 143 9.05 -1.83 -10.92
CA ASN A 143 9.17 -3.05 -10.14
C ASN A 143 9.52 -4.21 -11.07
N ASN A 144 10.64 -4.08 -11.73
CA ASN A 144 11.24 -5.24 -12.33
C ASN A 144 11.37 -6.27 -11.20
N PHE A 145 10.31 -7.10 -11.13
CA PHE A 145 10.43 -8.42 -10.70
C PHE A 145 11.89 -8.73 -10.52
N CYS A 146 12.32 -9.23 -9.40
CA CYS A 146 13.59 -9.91 -9.48
C CYS A 146 13.49 -10.83 -10.67
N GLY A 147 14.15 -10.39 -11.67
CA GLY A 147 13.98 -10.90 -13.01
C GLY A 147 13.97 -12.40 -12.96
N PRO A 148 13.22 -13.06 -13.81
CA PRO A 148 13.20 -14.49 -13.86
C PRO A 148 14.61 -14.94 -13.65
N GLN A 149 14.87 -15.60 -12.52
CA GLN A 149 16.21 -16.08 -12.23
C GLN A 149 16.56 -17.08 -13.30
N THR A 150 17.31 -16.60 -14.25
CA THR A 150 17.59 -17.26 -15.52
C THR A 150 18.38 -18.56 -15.38
N LYS A 151 18.83 -18.90 -14.19
CA LYS A 151 19.81 -19.99 -14.05
C LYS A 151 19.27 -21.39 -13.85
N ASN A 152 18.03 -21.56 -13.39
CA ASN A 152 17.50 -22.92 -13.13
C ASN A 152 15.98 -23.06 -13.34
N SER A 153 15.32 -22.09 -13.83
CA SER A 153 13.92 -22.19 -14.14
C SER A 153 13.74 -22.70 -15.56
N TRP A 154 12.83 -23.59 -15.69
CA TRP A 154 12.44 -24.21 -16.93
C TRP A 154 12.19 -23.17 -18.02
N ASN A 155 13.15 -22.99 -18.93
CA ASN A 155 13.02 -22.24 -20.17
C ASN A 155 12.34 -20.85 -20.07
N LEU A 156 12.70 -20.01 -19.09
CA LEU A 156 12.27 -18.60 -19.08
C LEU A 156 12.74 -17.83 -20.33
N SER A 157 13.79 -18.28 -21.01
CA SER A 157 14.16 -17.77 -22.31
C SER A 157 13.08 -17.96 -23.40
N ILE A 158 12.13 -18.88 -23.18
CA ILE A 158 10.99 -19.14 -24.05
C ILE A 158 9.77 -18.30 -23.64
N LEU A 159 9.66 -17.91 -22.34
CA LEU A 159 8.50 -17.20 -21.82
C LEU A 159 8.43 -15.76 -22.28
N ASN A 160 9.57 -15.13 -22.52
CA ASN A 160 9.70 -13.72 -22.88
C ASN A 160 8.61 -12.86 -22.23
N PRO A 161 8.53 -12.81 -20.88
CA PRO A 161 7.44 -12.11 -20.20
C PRO A 161 7.49 -10.64 -20.55
N GLN A 162 6.36 -10.07 -20.93
CA GLN A 162 6.24 -8.64 -21.12
C GLN A 162 5.63 -8.03 -19.89
N MET A 163 6.37 -7.16 -19.24
CA MET A 163 5.90 -6.38 -18.11
C MET A 163 5.18 -5.14 -18.62
N GLY A 164 3.93 -5.00 -18.21
CA GLY A 164 3.15 -3.79 -18.36
C GLY A 164 2.84 -3.19 -16.99
N ASP A 165 2.33 -1.96 -16.97
CA ASP A 165 1.80 -1.39 -15.74
C ASP A 165 0.54 -2.16 -15.33
N GLY A 166 0.60 -2.80 -14.17
CA GLY A 166 -0.48 -3.59 -13.61
C GLY A 166 -0.60 -5.03 -14.11
N TYR A 167 0.28 -5.52 -15.00
CA TYR A 167 0.23 -6.92 -15.43
C TYR A 167 1.58 -7.48 -15.88
N CYS A 168 1.69 -8.80 -15.84
CA CYS A 168 2.77 -9.56 -16.48
C CYS A 168 2.16 -10.48 -17.54
N ARG A 169 2.47 -10.24 -18.82
CA ARG A 169 2.00 -11.06 -19.94
C ARG A 169 2.97 -12.17 -20.25
N ILE A 170 2.47 -13.39 -20.33
CA ILE A 170 3.22 -14.58 -20.61
C ILE A 170 2.73 -15.21 -21.88
N TYR A 171 3.63 -15.37 -22.84
CA TYR A 171 3.35 -15.99 -24.12
C TYR A 171 3.63 -17.49 -24.07
N PHE A 172 2.75 -18.25 -24.70
CA PHE A 172 3.03 -19.65 -24.97
C PHE A 172 4.05 -19.80 -26.10
N PRO A 173 4.98 -20.75 -26.01
CA PRO A 173 5.95 -20.95 -27.08
C PRO A 173 5.27 -21.44 -28.35
N ALA A 174 5.81 -21.00 -29.50
CA ALA A 174 5.31 -21.38 -30.82
C ALA A 174 5.44 -22.88 -31.13
N THR A 175 6.25 -23.60 -30.36
CA THR A 175 6.47 -25.06 -30.49
C THR A 175 6.30 -25.74 -29.15
N ALA A 176 5.30 -26.60 -29.03
CA ALA A 176 5.14 -27.46 -27.85
C ALA A 176 5.93 -28.76 -28.03
N SER A 177 6.64 -29.15 -27.00
CA SER A 177 7.11 -30.51 -26.87
C SER A 177 6.09 -31.30 -26.02
N GLY A 178 5.26 -32.13 -26.66
CA GLY A 178 4.32 -32.98 -25.94
C GLY A 178 2.84 -32.68 -26.24
N LYS A 179 1.97 -33.35 -25.50
CA LYS A 179 0.51 -33.27 -25.70
C LYS A 179 -0.18 -32.06 -25.03
N LYS A 180 0.56 -31.23 -24.31
CA LYS A 180 0.02 -30.11 -23.53
C LYS A 180 0.95 -28.92 -23.57
N TRP A 181 0.37 -27.75 -23.69
CA TRP A 181 1.04 -26.47 -23.47
C TRP A 181 1.08 -26.21 -21.97
N ARG A 182 2.28 -26.12 -21.42
CA ARG A 182 2.49 -25.85 -20.02
C ARG A 182 3.50 -24.73 -19.87
N GLN A 183 3.10 -23.69 -19.15
CA GLN A 183 3.99 -22.63 -18.73
C GLN A 183 3.92 -22.50 -17.21
N ASP A 184 5.01 -22.83 -16.57
CA ASP A 184 5.17 -22.66 -15.14
C ASP A 184 5.92 -21.36 -14.90
N ILE A 185 5.38 -20.49 -14.08
CA ILE A 185 6.12 -19.34 -13.59
C ILE A 185 6.77 -19.74 -12.28
N LYS A 186 8.09 -19.63 -12.26
CA LYS A 186 8.87 -19.78 -11.03
C LYS A 186 9.44 -18.43 -10.65
N ILE A 187 9.05 -17.97 -9.48
CA ILE A 187 9.60 -16.80 -8.83
C ILE A 187 10.56 -17.31 -7.79
N GLN A 188 11.85 -17.22 -8.07
CA GLN A 188 12.89 -17.57 -7.13
C GLN A 188 13.68 -16.32 -6.75
N CYS A 189 13.86 -16.11 -5.48
CA CYS A 189 14.30 -14.85 -4.94
C CYS A 189 15.66 -14.91 -4.29
N GLY A 190 16.46 -15.88 -4.64
CA GLY A 190 17.79 -16.06 -4.06
C GLY A 190 17.72 -16.39 -2.56
N ASN A 191 18.66 -15.82 -1.79
CA ASN A 191 18.68 -15.97 -0.33
C ASN A 191 17.82 -14.94 0.40
N ASN A 192 17.23 -13.99 -0.33
CA ASN A 192 16.32 -13.00 0.23
C ASN A 192 14.90 -13.44 -0.09
N ALA A 193 14.13 -13.73 0.94
CA ALA A 193 12.71 -14.01 0.80
C ALA A 193 12.03 -12.82 0.11
N MET A 194 11.39 -13.09 -1.01
CA MET A 194 10.69 -12.05 -1.75
C MET A 194 9.21 -12.04 -1.48
N PHE A 195 8.69 -13.13 -1.00
CA PHE A 195 7.30 -13.22 -0.66
C PHE A 195 7.20 -13.72 0.78
N ARG A 196 6.94 -12.80 1.69
CA ARG A 196 6.72 -13.09 3.09
C ARG A 196 5.23 -13.00 3.38
N ALA A 197 4.64 -14.03 3.96
CA ALA A 197 3.24 -14.07 4.30
C ALA A 197 3.04 -14.32 5.79
N HIS A 198 1.95 -13.77 6.33
CA HIS A 198 1.60 -13.89 7.74
C HIS A 198 0.46 -14.90 7.93
N ARG A 199 0.45 -15.61 9.08
CA ARG A 199 -0.56 -16.62 9.43
C ARG A 199 -2.00 -16.11 9.40
N ASP A 200 -2.22 -14.82 9.64
CA ASP A 200 -3.54 -14.21 9.63
C ASP A 200 -4.08 -13.96 8.20
N TYR A 201 -3.23 -14.15 7.19
CA TYR A 201 -3.57 -14.00 5.77
C TYR A 201 -3.19 -15.24 4.98
N PRO A 202 -3.78 -16.41 5.30
CA PRO A 202 -3.33 -17.70 4.79
C PRO A 202 -3.83 -18.03 3.38
N ILE A 203 -4.71 -17.20 2.80
CA ILE A 203 -5.29 -17.44 1.49
C ILE A 203 -4.43 -16.75 0.43
N PHE A 204 -3.73 -17.54 -0.36
CA PHE A 204 -2.93 -17.07 -1.49
C PHE A 204 -3.79 -16.98 -2.73
N VAL A 205 -3.75 -15.85 -3.43
CA VAL A 205 -4.60 -15.58 -4.58
C VAL A 205 -3.78 -14.97 -5.71
N VAL A 206 -4.07 -15.41 -6.94
CA VAL A 206 -3.58 -14.79 -8.17
C VAL A 206 -4.76 -14.36 -9.00
N LYS A 207 -4.77 -13.11 -9.47
CA LYS A 207 -5.69 -12.64 -10.50
C LYS A 207 -5.02 -12.79 -11.87
N ASN A 208 -5.67 -13.50 -12.77
CA ASN A 208 -5.15 -13.74 -14.11
C ASN A 208 -6.26 -13.79 -15.17
N THR A 209 -5.87 -13.64 -16.44
CA THR A 209 -6.77 -14.01 -17.54
C THR A 209 -6.88 -15.52 -17.62
N ILE A 210 -8.02 -15.98 -18.11
CA ILE A 210 -8.29 -17.43 -18.28
C ILE A 210 -7.82 -17.84 -19.68
N PRO A 211 -6.79 -18.66 -19.80
CA PRO A 211 -6.45 -19.27 -21.09
C PRO A 211 -7.60 -20.19 -21.52
N LYS A 212 -8.08 -20.05 -22.73
CA LYS A 212 -9.15 -20.92 -23.25
C LYS A 212 -8.73 -22.39 -23.19
N GLY A 213 -9.58 -23.20 -22.55
CA GLY A 213 -9.42 -24.67 -22.49
C GLY A 213 -8.32 -25.15 -21.53
N GLY A 214 -7.83 -24.29 -20.66
CA GLY A 214 -6.81 -24.65 -19.67
C GLY A 214 -7.38 -25.02 -18.31
N ASP A 215 -6.85 -26.08 -17.72
CA ASP A 215 -7.00 -26.34 -16.29
C ASP A 215 -5.91 -25.56 -15.55
N ASN A 216 -6.32 -24.66 -14.67
CA ASN A 216 -5.40 -23.92 -13.84
C ASN A 216 -4.96 -24.77 -12.67
N THR A 217 -3.68 -25.06 -12.57
CA THR A 217 -3.09 -25.73 -11.40
C THR A 217 -2.16 -24.79 -10.66
N TRP A 218 -2.35 -24.75 -9.36
CA TRP A 218 -1.41 -24.09 -8.47
C TRP A 218 -0.49 -25.10 -7.83
N ASP A 219 0.74 -24.67 -7.67
CA ASP A 219 1.72 -25.38 -6.90
C ASP A 219 2.58 -24.33 -6.20
N VAL A 220 2.18 -23.93 -4.98
CA VAL A 220 3.05 -23.12 -4.15
C VAL A 220 4.08 -24.04 -3.54
N ARG A 221 5.33 -23.79 -3.83
CA ARG A 221 6.46 -24.56 -3.32
C ARG A 221 7.38 -23.65 -2.53
N ASP A 222 7.91 -24.22 -1.48
CA ASP A 222 9.03 -23.69 -0.75
C ASP A 222 10.17 -24.70 -0.83
N SER A 223 11.35 -24.27 -1.30
CA SER A 223 12.57 -25.09 -1.37
C SER A 223 12.39 -26.48 -1.97
N GLY A 224 11.44 -26.64 -2.89
CA GLY A 224 11.19 -27.91 -3.58
C GLY A 224 10.05 -28.77 -3.01
N ASN A 225 9.50 -28.41 -1.86
CA ASN A 225 8.34 -29.10 -1.30
C ASN A 225 7.03 -28.42 -1.69
N PRO A 226 6.06 -29.14 -2.28
CA PRO A 226 4.73 -28.58 -2.54
C PRO A 226 3.99 -28.43 -1.22
N HIS A 227 3.49 -27.21 -0.92
CA HIS A 227 2.65 -26.98 0.26
C HIS A 227 1.19 -27.32 -0.02
N SER A 228 0.76 -27.16 -1.25
CA SER A 228 -0.52 -27.63 -1.74
C SER A 228 -0.48 -27.80 -3.26
N LYS A 229 -1.30 -28.69 -3.76
CA LYS A 229 -1.56 -28.89 -5.17
C LYS A 229 -3.04 -29.15 -5.32
N ASP A 230 -3.78 -28.09 -5.60
CA ASP A 230 -5.22 -28.20 -5.85
C ASP A 230 -5.58 -27.46 -7.14
N THR A 231 -6.32 -28.14 -8.01
CA THR A 231 -6.77 -27.63 -9.30
C THR A 231 -8.17 -27.03 -9.25
N SER A 232 -8.88 -27.19 -8.13
CA SER A 232 -10.29 -26.85 -8.02
C SER A 232 -10.57 -25.46 -7.46
N ASN A 233 -9.57 -24.79 -6.88
CA ASN A 233 -9.75 -23.54 -6.20
C ASN A 233 -9.64 -22.36 -7.16
N SER A 234 -10.74 -22.03 -7.83
CA SER A 234 -10.83 -20.85 -8.69
C SER A 234 -12.19 -20.20 -8.61
N TYR A 235 -12.24 -18.89 -8.95
CA TYR A 235 -13.44 -18.09 -9.01
C TYR A 235 -13.39 -17.18 -10.24
N ASP A 236 -14.42 -17.21 -11.09
CA ASP A 236 -14.52 -16.38 -12.27
C ASP A 236 -15.13 -15.02 -11.90
N LEU A 237 -14.41 -13.93 -12.20
CA LEU A 237 -14.79 -12.56 -11.90
C LEU A 237 -15.72 -11.96 -12.97
N SER A 238 -16.38 -10.87 -12.63
CA SER A 238 -17.36 -10.20 -13.49
C SER A 238 -16.79 -9.64 -14.80
N ASP A 239 -15.49 -9.33 -14.85
CA ASP A 239 -14.78 -8.86 -16.05
C ASP A 239 -14.27 -10.00 -16.95
N GLY A 240 -14.50 -11.25 -16.59
CA GLY A 240 -14.02 -12.43 -17.29
C GLY A 240 -12.60 -12.86 -16.92
N THR A 241 -11.95 -12.18 -15.97
CA THR A 241 -10.73 -12.67 -15.35
C THR A 241 -11.02 -13.71 -14.28
N ARG A 242 -10.00 -14.33 -13.72
CA ARG A 242 -10.14 -15.41 -12.74
C ARG A 242 -9.23 -15.19 -11.55
N LEU A 243 -9.75 -15.48 -10.37
CA LEU A 243 -8.93 -15.75 -9.20
C LEU A 243 -8.60 -17.23 -9.14
N ILE A 244 -7.33 -17.55 -8.96
CA ILE A 244 -6.88 -18.86 -8.54
C ILE A 244 -6.39 -18.73 -7.13
N TYR A 245 -6.85 -19.57 -6.21
CA TYR A 245 -6.48 -19.44 -4.82
C TYR A 245 -6.09 -20.76 -4.17
N MET A 246 -5.33 -20.63 -3.09
CA MET A 246 -4.85 -21.71 -2.25
C MET A 246 -5.04 -21.36 -0.79
N ASP A 247 -5.69 -22.24 -0.05
CA ASP A 247 -5.85 -22.13 1.40
C ASP A 247 -4.69 -22.84 2.12
N LEU A 248 -3.83 -22.04 2.73
CA LEU A 248 -2.71 -22.53 3.54
C LEU A 248 -2.97 -22.42 5.06
N THR A 249 -4.22 -22.23 5.50
CA THR A 249 -4.58 -22.11 6.92
C THR A 249 -4.01 -23.24 7.76
N LYS A 250 -4.14 -24.48 7.30
CA LYS A 250 -3.60 -25.64 8.01
C LYS A 250 -2.08 -25.62 8.11
N LYS A 251 -1.42 -25.11 7.06
CA LYS A 251 0.04 -25.07 7.00
C LYS A 251 0.59 -23.98 7.93
N PHE A 252 -0.04 -22.83 7.94
CA PHE A 252 0.30 -21.74 8.86
C PHE A 252 -0.01 -22.03 10.34
N ALA A 253 -0.83 -23.03 10.63
CA ALA A 253 -1.06 -23.51 11.99
C ALA A 253 0.09 -24.36 12.56
N GLU A 254 1.00 -24.85 11.70
CA GLU A 254 2.18 -25.59 12.13
C GLU A 254 3.24 -24.64 12.70
N SER A 255 3.61 -24.81 13.95
CA SER A 255 4.59 -23.93 14.63
C SER A 255 6.00 -23.97 13.98
N SER A 256 6.33 -25.01 13.26
CA SER A 256 7.58 -25.15 12.52
C SER A 256 7.57 -24.45 11.16
N PHE A 257 6.41 -24.01 10.70
CA PHE A 257 6.24 -23.37 9.40
C PHE A 257 6.41 -21.85 9.46
N VAL A 258 6.13 -21.24 10.61
CA VAL A 258 6.20 -19.80 10.83
C VAL A 258 7.26 -19.44 11.86
N ASP A 259 7.77 -18.24 11.78
CA ASP A 259 8.61 -17.66 12.83
C ASP A 259 7.79 -17.29 14.08
N ALA A 260 8.45 -16.74 15.11
CA ALA A 260 7.81 -16.37 16.37
C ALA A 260 6.71 -15.31 16.19
N GLU A 261 6.80 -14.49 15.17
CA GLU A 261 5.85 -13.42 14.83
C GLU A 261 4.69 -13.91 13.95
N GLY A 262 4.81 -15.10 13.39
CA GLY A 262 3.75 -15.69 12.55
C GLY A 262 3.99 -15.58 11.05
N PHE A 263 5.18 -15.19 10.63
CA PHE A 263 5.55 -15.07 9.23
C PHE A 263 6.20 -16.32 8.68
N HIS A 264 6.04 -16.54 7.38
CA HIS A 264 6.79 -17.51 6.61
C HIS A 264 7.39 -16.86 5.36
N ASP A 265 8.64 -17.17 5.07
CA ASP A 265 9.38 -16.67 3.92
C ASP A 265 9.36 -17.68 2.78
N PHE A 266 8.66 -17.35 1.70
CA PHE A 266 8.63 -18.15 0.49
C PHE A 266 9.81 -17.81 -0.41
N ASN A 267 10.77 -18.70 -0.50
CA ASN A 267 11.96 -18.52 -1.34
C ASN A 267 11.78 -19.02 -2.78
N LEU A 268 10.75 -19.80 -3.03
CA LEU A 268 10.36 -20.28 -4.34
C LEU A 268 8.84 -20.25 -4.49
N PHE A 269 8.35 -19.44 -5.39
CA PHE A 269 6.95 -19.39 -5.75
C PHE A 269 6.77 -19.97 -7.14
N GLN A 270 6.08 -21.08 -7.26
CA GLN A 270 5.79 -21.69 -8.56
C GLN A 270 4.29 -21.64 -8.85
N ILE A 271 3.94 -20.97 -9.92
CA ILE A 271 2.57 -20.90 -10.42
C ILE A 271 2.51 -21.69 -11.72
N LYS A 272 1.65 -22.68 -11.76
CA LYS A 272 1.26 -23.38 -12.98
C LYS A 272 -0.08 -22.83 -13.41
N VAL A 273 -0.09 -21.89 -14.33
CA VAL A 273 -1.31 -21.21 -14.72
C VAL A 273 -2.10 -22.02 -15.74
N ALA A 274 -1.46 -22.85 -16.53
CA ALA A 274 -2.18 -23.58 -17.56
C ALA A 274 -1.52 -24.89 -17.93
N ASP A 275 -2.31 -25.95 -17.92
CA ASP A 275 -2.06 -27.23 -18.57
C ASP A 275 -3.09 -27.36 -19.71
N ILE A 276 -2.85 -26.67 -20.86
CA ILE A 276 -3.81 -26.58 -21.96
C ILE A 276 -3.52 -27.68 -22.96
N PRO A 277 -4.52 -28.55 -23.28
CA PRO A 277 -4.38 -29.48 -24.40
C PRO A 277 -4.01 -28.74 -25.69
N TYR A 278 -3.11 -29.28 -26.47
CA TYR A 278 -2.54 -28.63 -27.65
C TYR A 278 -3.62 -28.20 -28.65
N GLU A 279 -4.65 -29.02 -28.82
CA GLU A 279 -5.79 -28.80 -29.68
C GLU A 279 -6.68 -27.62 -29.26
N ASN A 280 -6.55 -27.17 -28.02
CA ASN A 280 -7.37 -26.09 -27.44
C ASN A 280 -6.65 -24.73 -27.42
N VAL A 281 -5.40 -24.65 -27.87
CA VAL A 281 -4.66 -23.40 -27.89
C VAL A 281 -5.07 -22.60 -29.13
N ASP A 282 -5.62 -21.41 -28.89
CA ASP A 282 -5.83 -20.42 -29.96
C ASP A 282 -4.46 -19.82 -30.32
N PRO A 283 -3.91 -20.05 -31.53
CA PRO A 283 -2.62 -19.54 -31.92
C PRO A 283 -2.59 -17.99 -31.99
N ASN A 284 -3.75 -17.32 -32.04
CA ASN A 284 -3.85 -15.86 -32.07
C ASN A 284 -3.99 -15.26 -30.65
N ALA A 285 -4.23 -16.10 -29.63
CA ALA A 285 -4.37 -15.68 -28.25
C ALA A 285 -3.53 -16.59 -27.33
N ALA A 286 -2.33 -16.94 -27.78
CA ALA A 286 -1.43 -17.83 -27.07
C ALA A 286 -0.66 -17.11 -25.94
N TRP A 287 -1.38 -16.43 -25.07
CA TRP A 287 -0.85 -15.72 -23.91
C TRP A 287 -1.87 -15.66 -22.78
N TYR A 288 -1.39 -15.34 -21.58
CA TYR A 288 -2.21 -14.95 -20.44
C TYR A 288 -1.53 -13.85 -19.63
N ASP A 289 -2.33 -13.08 -18.94
CA ASP A 289 -1.86 -12.01 -18.06
C ASP A 289 -2.02 -12.42 -16.61
N ILE A 290 -1.04 -12.09 -15.79
CA ILE A 290 -1.14 -12.10 -14.33
C ILE A 290 -1.17 -10.65 -13.88
N TYR A 291 -2.20 -10.28 -13.16
CA TYR A 291 -2.38 -8.91 -12.67
C TYR A 291 -1.69 -8.71 -11.34
N TRP A 292 -1.93 -9.59 -10.39
CA TRP A 292 -1.30 -9.55 -9.08
C TRP A 292 -1.30 -10.93 -8.40
N ILE A 293 -0.42 -11.05 -7.40
CA ILE A 293 -0.40 -12.15 -6.43
C ILE A 293 -0.55 -11.50 -5.06
N ARG A 294 -1.50 -11.97 -4.25
CA ARG A 294 -1.78 -11.38 -2.95
C ARG A 294 -2.29 -12.43 -1.96
N THR A 295 -2.08 -12.17 -0.65
CA THR A 295 -2.67 -12.95 0.43
C THR A 295 -3.86 -12.22 1.06
N PHE A 296 -4.84 -13.01 1.56
CA PHE A 296 -6.06 -12.53 2.19
C PHE A 296 -6.39 -13.36 3.43
N LYS A 297 -7.25 -12.83 4.30
CA LYS A 297 -7.77 -13.59 5.45
C LYS A 297 -8.73 -14.68 5.02
N THR A 298 -9.59 -14.38 4.05
CA THR A 298 -10.61 -15.29 3.52
C THR A 298 -10.70 -15.22 2.00
N VAL A 299 -11.29 -16.23 1.39
CA VAL A 299 -11.58 -16.23 -0.06
C VAL A 299 -12.59 -15.15 -0.42
N ASP A 300 -13.62 -14.94 0.42
CA ASP A 300 -14.65 -13.92 0.19
C ASP A 300 -14.05 -12.51 0.19
N GLU A 301 -13.07 -12.24 1.07
CA GLU A 301 -12.34 -10.97 1.08
C GLU A 301 -11.57 -10.77 -0.23
N ALA A 302 -10.93 -11.82 -0.76
CA ALA A 302 -10.23 -11.76 -2.03
C ALA A 302 -11.16 -11.48 -3.21
N ILE A 303 -12.33 -12.13 -3.23
CA ILE A 303 -13.36 -11.90 -4.26
C ILE A 303 -13.87 -10.46 -4.18
N ALA A 304 -14.24 -10.01 -2.98
CA ALA A 304 -14.74 -8.64 -2.78
C ALA A 304 -13.72 -7.58 -3.20
N PHE A 305 -12.43 -7.80 -2.89
CA PHE A 305 -11.34 -6.92 -3.31
C PHE A 305 -11.22 -6.86 -4.84
N ALA A 306 -11.19 -8.01 -5.51
CA ALA A 306 -11.04 -8.07 -6.97
C ALA A 306 -12.24 -7.44 -7.70
N GLU A 307 -13.46 -7.67 -7.24
CA GLU A 307 -14.67 -7.05 -7.81
C GLU A 307 -14.71 -5.54 -7.57
N ALA A 308 -14.20 -5.07 -6.43
CA ALA A 308 -14.09 -3.63 -6.17
C ALA A 308 -13.07 -2.95 -7.09
N GLU A 309 -11.93 -3.61 -7.40
CA GLU A 309 -10.97 -3.12 -8.40
C GLU A 309 -11.62 -2.99 -9.79
N ILE A 310 -12.37 -4.01 -10.20
CA ILE A 310 -13.09 -4.03 -11.49
C ILE A 310 -14.10 -2.87 -11.54
N ALA A 311 -14.89 -2.69 -10.49
CA ALA A 311 -15.84 -1.60 -10.39
C ALA A 311 -15.20 -0.20 -10.43
N ALA A 312 -13.95 -0.10 -9.95
CA ALA A 312 -13.13 1.12 -9.99
C ALA A 312 -12.39 1.33 -11.32
N GLY A 313 -12.53 0.39 -12.29
CA GLY A 313 -11.85 0.46 -13.59
C GLY A 313 -10.33 0.21 -13.51
N LYS A 314 -9.90 -0.58 -12.54
CA LYS A 314 -8.48 -0.90 -12.29
C LYS A 314 -8.13 -2.30 -12.79
#